data_c0a08efbe465c42118fa552916575984
#
_entry.id   c0a08efbe465c42118fa552916575984
#
_cell.length_a   1.000
_cell.length_b   1.000
_cell.length_c   1.000
_cell.angle_alpha   90.00
_cell.angle_beta   90.00
_cell.angle_gamma   90.00
#
_symmetry.space_group_name_H-M   'P 1'
#
loop_
_entity.id
_entity.type
_entity.pdbx_description
1 polymer ?
#
loop_
_entity_poly.entity_id
_entity_poly.type
_entity_poly.pdbx_seq_one_letter_code
_entity_poly.pdbx_strand_id
1 'polypeptide(L)'
;SLFCEKQDMKDLTFRQLQYYLLEHYQPSRTEEGLFMKLVEEVGEVAEVLNGRSGRKEGIQDSNEELAKELADVIHYTVSIAAINDIDLTKTIFEKDKIASIKYKHERDLEGFLKGDL
;
A
#
# COMPACT_ATOMS: atom_id res chain seq x y z
N SER A 1 -7.49 8.89 -17.50
CA SER A 1 -7.30 8.83 -16.06
C SER A 1 -7.35 7.40 -15.56
N LEU A 2 -6.76 7.17 -14.43
CA LEU A 2 -6.73 5.88 -13.76
C LEU A 2 -8.14 5.26 -13.62
N PHE A 3 -9.13 6.08 -13.37
CA PHE A 3 -10.49 5.61 -13.08
C PHE A 3 -11.39 5.52 -14.32
N CYS A 4 -10.89 5.93 -15.48
CA CYS A 4 -11.66 5.90 -16.73
C CYS A 4 -11.32 4.72 -17.60
N GLU A 5 -10.16 4.13 -17.44
CA GLU A 5 -9.72 2.98 -18.22
C GLU A 5 -10.04 1.70 -17.47
N LYS A 6 -11.15 1.07 -17.83
CA LYS A 6 -11.65 -0.10 -17.09
C LYS A 6 -11.50 -1.44 -17.80
N GLN A 7 -11.15 -1.43 -19.09
CA GLN A 7 -11.18 -2.67 -19.87
C GLN A 7 -10.23 -3.75 -19.37
N ASP A 8 -9.07 -3.33 -18.85
CA ASP A 8 -8.02 -4.26 -18.45
C ASP A 8 -7.79 -4.28 -16.93
N MET A 9 -8.70 -3.68 -16.18
CA MET A 9 -8.54 -3.61 -14.73
C MET A 9 -8.86 -4.94 -14.07
N LYS A 10 -7.90 -5.41 -13.29
CA LYS A 10 -8.07 -6.56 -12.42
C LYS A 10 -8.24 -6.05 -11.00
N ASP A 11 -9.14 -6.67 -10.28
CA ASP A 11 -9.31 -6.37 -8.87
C ASP A 11 -8.31 -7.15 -8.04
N LEU A 12 -7.84 -6.53 -6.98
CA LEU A 12 -6.90 -7.15 -6.06
C LEU A 12 -7.29 -6.77 -4.64
N THR A 13 -7.46 -7.75 -3.78
CA THR A 13 -7.68 -7.50 -2.35
C THR A 13 -6.37 -7.66 -1.59
N PHE A 14 -6.28 -7.04 -0.41
CA PHE A 14 -5.13 -7.25 0.47
C PHE A 14 -4.99 -8.72 0.87
N ARG A 15 -6.09 -9.41 1.10
CA ARG A 15 -6.05 -10.83 1.47
C ARG A 15 -5.48 -11.70 0.36
N GLN A 16 -5.87 -11.44 -0.88
CA GLN A 16 -5.30 -12.14 -2.03
C GLN A 16 -3.79 -11.92 -2.11
N LEU A 17 -3.36 -10.69 -1.96
CA LEU A 17 -1.95 -10.34 -1.99
C LEU A 17 -1.22 -11.01 -0.82
N GLN A 18 -1.81 -11.01 0.38
CA GLN A 18 -1.21 -11.67 1.53
C GLN A 18 -1.00 -13.17 1.30
N TYR A 19 -1.98 -13.86 0.76
CA TYR A 19 -1.85 -15.29 0.46
C TYR A 19 -0.74 -15.56 -0.55
N TYR A 20 -0.68 -14.75 -1.60
CA TYR A 20 0.37 -14.87 -2.61
C TYR A 20 1.75 -14.64 -2.00
N LEU A 21 1.91 -13.61 -1.20
CA LEU A 21 3.20 -13.25 -0.60
C LEU A 21 3.62 -14.24 0.50
N LEU A 22 2.67 -14.78 1.22
CA LEU A 22 2.96 -15.82 2.19
C LEU A 22 3.59 -17.04 1.50
N GLU A 23 3.02 -17.46 0.40
CA GLU A 23 3.55 -18.56 -0.41
C GLU A 23 4.95 -18.24 -0.95
N HIS A 24 5.17 -16.97 -1.34
CA HIS A 24 6.42 -16.54 -1.92
C HIS A 24 7.57 -16.42 -0.91
N TYR A 25 7.28 -16.03 0.32
CA TYR A 25 8.33 -15.72 1.30
C TYR A 25 8.56 -16.77 2.37
N GLN A 26 7.72 -17.76 2.49
CA GLN A 26 7.98 -18.83 3.47
C GLN A 26 8.86 -19.92 2.89
N PRO A 27 9.72 -20.51 3.71
CA PRO A 27 10.10 -20.19 5.10
C PRO A 27 11.33 -19.30 5.22
N SER A 28 11.83 -18.75 4.14
CA SER A 28 13.21 -18.25 4.04
C SER A 28 13.41 -16.78 4.37
N ARG A 29 12.35 -16.02 4.64
CA ARG A 29 12.50 -14.58 4.92
C ARG A 29 12.21 -14.25 6.36
N THR A 30 13.05 -13.38 6.94
CA THR A 30 12.86 -12.86 8.30
C THR A 30 12.10 -11.54 8.24
N GLU A 31 11.42 -11.24 9.34
CA GLU A 31 10.74 -9.94 9.50
C GLU A 31 11.70 -8.78 9.30
N GLU A 32 12.88 -8.90 9.88
CA GLU A 32 13.90 -7.85 9.83
C GLU A 32 14.35 -7.59 8.41
N GLY A 33 14.58 -8.65 7.63
CA GLY A 33 14.99 -8.52 6.23
C GLY A 33 13.93 -7.82 5.40
N LEU A 34 12.66 -8.17 5.60
CA LEU A 34 11.56 -7.52 4.91
C LEU A 34 11.39 -6.07 5.36
N PHE A 35 11.59 -5.80 6.65
CA PHE A 35 11.52 -4.43 7.16
C PHE A 35 12.64 -3.55 6.60
N MET A 36 13.85 -4.07 6.50
CA MET A 36 14.95 -3.31 5.89
C MET A 36 14.67 -2.97 4.44
N LYS A 37 14.06 -3.89 3.70
CA LYS A 37 13.61 -3.61 2.33
C LYS A 37 12.53 -2.54 2.29
N LEU A 38 11.58 -2.59 3.23
CA LEU A 38 10.55 -1.56 3.34
C LEU A 38 11.17 -0.18 3.55
N VAL A 39 12.15 -0.08 4.44
CA VAL A 39 12.86 1.19 4.70
C VAL A 39 13.54 1.70 3.44
N GLU A 40 14.21 0.81 2.68
CA GLU A 40 14.83 1.19 1.42
C GLU A 40 13.81 1.78 0.44
N GLU A 41 12.66 1.13 0.29
CA GLU A 41 11.64 1.60 -0.64
C GLU A 41 11.02 2.93 -0.22
N VAL A 42 10.81 3.12 1.10
CA VAL A 42 10.37 4.41 1.62
C VAL A 42 11.38 5.51 1.28
N GLY A 43 12.67 5.20 1.41
CA GLY A 43 13.74 6.13 1.01
C GLY A 43 13.67 6.49 -0.48
N GLU A 44 13.41 5.52 -1.32
CA GLU A 44 13.27 5.74 -2.76
C GLU A 44 12.05 6.60 -3.12
N VAL A 45 10.94 6.41 -2.39
CA VAL A 45 9.77 7.30 -2.51
C VAL A 45 10.19 8.74 -2.18
N ALA A 46 10.93 8.91 -1.08
CA ALA A 46 11.40 10.23 -0.68
C ALA A 46 12.29 10.87 -1.75
N GLU A 47 13.16 10.11 -2.39
CA GLU A 47 13.99 10.60 -3.48
C GLU A 47 13.17 11.10 -4.66
N VAL A 48 12.17 10.33 -5.09
CA VAL A 48 11.31 10.73 -6.20
C VAL A 48 10.57 12.02 -5.87
N LEU A 49 10.00 12.11 -4.66
CA LEU A 49 9.25 13.29 -4.23
C LEU A 49 10.15 14.52 -4.09
N ASN A 50 11.37 14.33 -3.59
CA ASN A 50 12.35 15.42 -3.54
C ASN A 50 12.73 15.90 -4.92
N GLY A 51 12.84 15.01 -5.89
CA GLY A 51 13.10 15.35 -7.27
C GLY A 51 12.00 16.23 -7.87
N ARG A 52 10.74 15.96 -7.50
CA ARG A 52 9.58 16.73 -7.98
C ARG A 52 9.55 18.18 -7.49
N SER A 53 10.17 18.45 -6.35
CA SER A 53 10.15 19.82 -5.82
C SER A 53 11.16 20.75 -6.50
N GLY A 54 11.62 20.39 -7.69
CA GLY A 54 12.46 21.26 -8.52
C GLY A 54 13.94 21.25 -8.17
N ARG A 55 14.36 20.32 -7.33
CA ARG A 55 15.76 20.22 -6.92
C ARG A 55 16.62 19.45 -7.90
N LYS A 56 16.00 18.67 -8.76
CA LYS A 56 16.65 18.01 -9.88
C LYS A 56 15.89 18.30 -11.15
N GLU A 57 16.54 18.94 -12.08
CA GLU A 57 15.94 19.14 -13.40
C GLU A 57 16.04 17.83 -14.19
N GLY A 58 15.05 17.61 -15.05
CA GLY A 58 15.10 16.52 -16.02
C GLY A 58 14.58 15.18 -15.55
N ILE A 59 13.86 15.12 -14.44
CA ILE A 59 13.19 13.88 -14.08
C ILE A 59 11.97 13.72 -14.98
N GLN A 60 12.08 12.80 -15.92
CA GLN A 60 10.99 12.42 -16.79
C GLN A 60 10.24 11.29 -16.12
N ASP A 61 8.92 11.30 -16.25
CA ASP A 61 8.06 10.24 -15.77
C ASP A 61 8.16 9.96 -14.27
N SER A 62 8.18 11.00 -13.47
CA SER A 62 8.24 10.84 -12.02
C SER A 62 7.04 10.08 -11.46
N ASN A 63 5.86 10.13 -12.12
CA ASN A 63 4.70 9.35 -11.70
C ASN A 63 4.88 7.86 -11.93
N GLU A 64 5.48 7.47 -13.03
CA GLU A 64 5.75 6.06 -13.29
C GLU A 64 6.73 5.50 -12.27
N GLU A 65 7.78 6.23 -11.98
CA GLU A 65 8.75 5.82 -10.97
C GLU A 65 8.15 5.82 -9.58
N LEU A 66 7.39 6.86 -9.24
CA LEU A 66 6.70 6.91 -7.95
C LEU A 66 5.75 5.73 -7.78
N ALA A 67 5.02 5.36 -8.82
CA ALA A 67 4.10 4.23 -8.78
C ALA A 67 4.83 2.92 -8.46
N LYS A 68 5.98 2.70 -9.06
CA LYS A 68 6.79 1.50 -8.78
C LYS A 68 7.25 1.46 -7.33
N GLU A 69 7.74 2.58 -6.82
CA GLU A 69 8.21 2.65 -5.43
C GLU A 69 7.08 2.48 -4.43
N LEU A 70 5.92 3.07 -4.70
CA LEU A 70 4.76 2.89 -3.83
C LEU A 70 4.26 1.45 -3.85
N ALA A 71 4.29 0.80 -5.02
CA ALA A 71 3.94 -0.62 -5.12
C ALA A 71 4.89 -1.47 -4.30
N ASP A 72 6.18 -1.15 -4.31
CA ASP A 72 7.18 -1.88 -3.52
C ASP A 72 6.97 -1.67 -2.02
N VAL A 73 6.59 -0.45 -1.60
CA VAL A 73 6.24 -0.19 -0.20
C VAL A 73 5.08 -1.08 0.24
N ILE A 74 4.03 -1.16 -0.58
CA ILE A 74 2.88 -2.03 -0.31
C ILE A 74 3.33 -3.50 -0.25
N HIS A 75 4.15 -3.92 -1.20
CA HIS A 75 4.66 -5.29 -1.29
C HIS A 75 5.32 -5.72 0.03
N TYR A 76 6.25 -4.94 0.53
CA TYR A 76 6.97 -5.31 1.76
C TYR A 76 6.12 -5.16 3.01
N THR A 77 5.23 -4.17 3.05
CA THR A 77 4.28 -4.01 4.15
C THR A 77 3.37 -5.24 4.25
N VAL A 78 2.79 -5.63 3.13
CA VAL A 78 1.86 -6.78 3.10
C VAL A 78 2.61 -8.09 3.36
N SER A 79 3.86 -8.19 2.91
CA SER A 79 4.69 -9.38 3.17
C SER A 79 4.94 -9.59 4.66
N ILE A 80 5.24 -8.51 5.40
CA ILE A 80 5.44 -8.59 6.85
C ILE A 80 4.15 -9.05 7.54
N ALA A 81 3.02 -8.53 7.13
CA ALA A 81 1.73 -8.97 7.65
C ALA A 81 1.48 -10.45 7.35
N ALA A 82 1.79 -10.88 6.13
CA ALA A 82 1.56 -12.25 5.70
C ALA A 82 2.35 -13.26 6.53
N ILE A 83 3.65 -13.03 6.73
CA ILE A 83 4.47 -13.96 7.50
C ILE A 83 4.15 -13.97 8.99
N ASN A 84 3.44 -12.95 9.48
CA ASN A 84 3.00 -12.85 10.87
C ASN A 84 1.54 -13.26 11.08
N ASP A 85 0.90 -13.76 10.04
CA ASP A 85 -0.52 -14.15 10.10
C ASP A 85 -1.44 -13.01 10.56
N ILE A 86 -1.15 -11.80 10.11
CA ILE A 86 -1.93 -10.60 10.41
C ILE A 86 -2.90 -10.34 9.26
N ASP A 87 -4.19 -10.20 9.56
CA ASP A 87 -5.20 -9.82 8.58
C ASP A 87 -5.28 -8.29 8.52
N LEU A 88 -4.61 -7.70 7.53
CA LEU A 88 -4.59 -6.25 7.36
C LEU A 88 -5.97 -5.68 7.07
N THR A 89 -6.79 -6.37 6.31
CA THR A 89 -8.14 -5.90 5.99
C THR A 89 -8.93 -5.66 7.28
N LYS A 90 -8.90 -6.63 8.18
CA LYS A 90 -9.57 -6.52 9.47
C LYS A 90 -9.05 -5.32 10.26
N THR A 91 -7.74 -5.18 10.35
CA THR A 91 -7.11 -4.11 11.10
C THR A 91 -7.41 -2.74 10.51
N ILE A 92 -7.42 -2.63 9.17
CA ILE A 92 -7.77 -1.39 8.49
C ILE A 92 -9.18 -0.95 8.86
N PHE A 93 -10.16 -1.85 8.83
CA PHE A 93 -11.53 -1.53 9.22
C PHE A 93 -11.64 -1.10 10.69
N GLU A 94 -10.95 -1.81 11.58
CA GLU A 94 -10.98 -1.47 13.02
C GLU A 94 -10.38 -0.10 13.29
N LYS A 95 -9.24 0.21 12.69
CA LYS A 95 -8.59 1.51 12.86
C LYS A 95 -9.41 2.63 12.24
N ASP A 96 -9.99 2.39 11.08
CA ASP A 96 -10.83 3.37 10.41
C ASP A 96 -12.06 3.73 11.24
N LYS A 97 -12.69 2.72 11.83
CA LYS A 97 -13.87 2.94 12.68
C LYS A 97 -13.55 3.89 13.84
N ILE A 98 -12.42 3.65 14.50
CA ILE A 98 -11.98 4.50 15.61
C ILE A 98 -11.66 5.92 15.11
N ALA A 99 -10.93 6.03 14.00
CA ALA A 99 -10.55 7.33 13.43
C ALA A 99 -11.78 8.11 12.96
N SER A 100 -12.77 7.44 12.37
CA SER A 100 -13.99 8.08 11.90
C SER A 100 -14.78 8.72 13.04
N ILE A 101 -14.82 8.06 14.20
CA ILE A 101 -15.46 8.62 15.39
C ILE A 101 -14.64 9.80 15.91
N LYS A 102 -13.34 9.63 16.04
CA LYS A 102 -12.44 10.67 16.58
C LYS A 102 -12.46 11.95 15.76
N TYR A 103 -12.44 11.81 14.44
CA TYR A 103 -12.38 12.96 13.52
C TYR A 103 -13.72 13.33 12.92
N LYS A 104 -14.80 12.70 13.40
CA LYS A 104 -16.19 13.04 13.02
C LYS A 104 -16.45 12.95 11.52
N HIS A 105 -15.99 11.88 10.90
CA HIS A 105 -16.29 11.63 9.50
C HIS A 105 -17.78 11.33 9.32
N GLU A 106 -18.38 11.77 8.23
CA GLU A 106 -19.79 11.52 7.93
C GLU A 106 -20.09 10.06 7.71
N ARG A 107 -19.13 9.32 7.15
CA ARG A 107 -19.22 7.88 7.00
C ARG A 107 -17.83 7.28 7.18
N ASP A 108 -17.79 6.04 7.63
CA ASP A 108 -16.54 5.30 7.73
C ASP A 108 -16.30 4.47 6.45
N LEU A 109 -15.20 3.75 6.42
CA LEU A 109 -14.84 2.92 5.27
C LEU A 109 -15.90 1.87 4.98
N GLU A 110 -16.43 1.23 6.03
CA GLU A 110 -17.48 0.21 5.87
C GLU A 110 -18.72 0.80 5.20
N GLY A 111 -19.17 1.97 5.67
CA GLY A 111 -20.30 2.69 5.08
C GLY A 111 -20.04 3.08 3.64
N PHE A 112 -18.83 3.55 3.35
CA PHE A 112 -18.41 3.88 1.98
C PHE A 112 -18.54 2.65 1.05
N LEU A 113 -18.07 1.51 1.50
CA LEU A 113 -18.10 0.29 0.69
C LEU A 113 -19.52 -0.26 0.48
N LYS A 114 -20.42 0.01 1.42
CA LYS A 114 -21.83 -0.35 1.28
C LYS A 114 -22.63 0.62 0.42
N GLY A 115 -22.03 1.73 0.02
CA GLY A 115 -22.71 2.77 -0.72
C GLY A 115 -23.53 3.72 0.13
N ASP A 116 -23.33 3.75 1.44
CA ASP A 116 -24.01 4.68 2.34
C ASP A 116 -23.50 6.11 2.08
N LEU A 117 -24.43 7.04 2.11
CA LEU A 117 -24.12 8.46 1.95
C LEU A 117 -23.74 9.14 3.26
#